data_776bb30aac7ffa1e264127116eb004ae
#
_entry.id   776bb30aac7ffa1e264127116eb004ae
#
_cell.length_a   1.000
_cell.length_b   1.000
_cell.length_c   1.000
_cell.angle_alpha   90.00
_cell.angle_beta   90.00
_cell.angle_gamma   90.00
#
_symmetry.space_group_name_H-M   'P 1'
#
loop_
_entity.id
_entity.type
_entity.pdbx_description
1 polymer ?
#
loop_
_entity_poly.entity_id
_entity_poly.type
_entity_poly.pdbx_seq_one_letter_code
_entity_poly.pdbx_strand_id
1 'polypeptide(L)'
;MKTNIIPVLCAAVLCAACSSVNRVSYMQDTGSDYTPVKVEDLAIRLAPGDEVAIIVTCKDPTLTSLFNLPYLSQVIGQTSLAPTASGQRICGYLVDSEGFIDFPVAGKIRIEGHSREEVSEIIKNELQSRNLVKDPVVTVEFMNLGVSVMGEVAHPGRFALGQDGLTVLDALALAGDLTITGRRDNVRLVREENGVRNVYTMDLTKAAQLFKSPAFYIRQNDLIYVEPNAMRARQATINGNNLLSAPFWISVASLAATITVMVANLVRK
;
A
#
# COMPACT_ATOMS: atom_id res chain seq x y z
N MET A 1 -31.38 48.89 30.48
CA MET A 1 -30.99 48.16 29.26
C MET A 1 -30.41 46.80 29.69
N LYS A 2 -31.23 45.74 29.66
CA LYS A 2 -30.74 44.37 29.89
C LYS A 2 -30.28 43.86 28.50
N THR A 3 -29.01 43.99 28.22
CA THR A 3 -28.40 43.43 27.00
C THR A 3 -28.58 41.92 27.05
N ASN A 4 -29.31 41.39 26.05
CA ASN A 4 -29.49 39.95 25.89
C ASN A 4 -28.15 39.33 25.49
N ILE A 5 -27.36 38.90 26.45
CA ILE A 5 -26.03 38.29 26.26
C ILE A 5 -26.17 36.88 25.63
N ILE A 6 -27.32 36.24 25.82
CA ILE A 6 -27.60 34.89 25.31
C ILE A 6 -27.48 34.75 23.80
N PRO A 7 -28.10 35.59 22.95
CA PRO A 7 -27.94 35.43 21.47
C PRO A 7 -26.55 35.73 20.97
N VAL A 8 -25.79 36.59 21.63
CA VAL A 8 -24.40 36.89 21.30
C VAL A 8 -23.50 35.70 21.63
N LEU A 9 -23.71 35.04 22.76
CA LEU A 9 -22.99 33.83 23.15
C LEU A 9 -23.30 32.66 22.21
N CYS A 10 -24.56 32.47 21.79
CA CYS A 10 -24.95 31.48 20.81
C CYS A 10 -24.30 31.72 19.43
N ALA A 11 -24.25 32.97 18.97
CA ALA A 11 -23.60 33.33 17.71
C ALA A 11 -22.09 33.07 17.76
N ALA A 12 -21.42 33.38 18.88
CA ALA A 12 -19.98 33.12 19.06
C ALA A 12 -19.64 31.62 19.04
N VAL A 13 -20.49 30.76 19.62
CA VAL A 13 -20.31 29.31 19.60
C VAL A 13 -20.50 28.71 18.21
N LEU A 14 -21.40 29.25 17.39
CA LEU A 14 -21.62 28.82 16.01
C LEU A 14 -20.46 29.19 15.09
N CYS A 15 -19.74 30.28 15.32
CA CYS A 15 -18.58 30.69 14.53
C CYS A 15 -17.31 29.86 14.82
N ALA A 16 -17.23 29.18 15.96
CA ALA A 16 -16.07 28.33 16.34
C ALA A 16 -16.05 26.94 15.67
N ALA A 17 -17.08 26.58 14.90
CA ALA A 17 -17.24 25.25 14.30
C ALA A 17 -16.52 25.04 12.98
N CYS A 18 -15.78 26.03 12.45
CA CYS A 18 -14.97 25.88 11.24
C CYS A 18 -13.72 25.02 11.53
N SER A 19 -13.86 23.70 11.43
CA SER A 19 -12.73 22.78 11.37
C SER A 19 -12.04 22.89 10.01
N SER A 20 -10.71 23.03 10.00
CA SER A 20 -9.93 23.17 8.78
C SER A 20 -10.08 21.97 7.85
N VAL A 21 -10.44 22.22 6.59
CA VAL A 21 -10.54 21.24 5.48
C VAL A 21 -9.17 20.63 5.14
N ASN A 22 -8.09 21.22 5.61
CA ASN A 22 -6.70 20.90 5.27
C ASN A 22 -6.23 19.47 5.65
N ARG A 23 -7.02 18.70 6.40
CA ARG A 23 -6.65 17.33 6.79
C ARG A 23 -6.90 16.27 5.72
N VAL A 24 -7.58 16.62 4.64
CA VAL A 24 -7.99 15.69 3.58
C VAL A 24 -7.16 15.86 2.30
N SER A 25 -6.50 17.00 2.13
CA SER A 25 -5.72 17.30 0.93
C SER A 25 -4.29 16.77 1.05
N TYR A 26 -3.75 16.31 -0.08
CA TYR A 26 -2.36 15.89 -0.23
C TYR A 26 -1.44 17.07 -0.54
N MET A 27 -0.14 16.94 -0.25
CA MET A 27 0.95 17.81 -0.76
C MET A 27 0.65 19.30 -0.65
N GLN A 28 0.23 19.78 0.52
CA GLN A 28 -0.22 21.17 0.73
C GLN A 28 0.93 22.18 0.72
N ASP A 29 2.17 21.72 0.80
CA ASP A 29 3.40 22.51 0.80
C ASP A 29 4.05 22.67 -0.58
N THR A 30 3.34 22.33 -1.67
CA THR A 30 3.82 22.48 -3.05
C THR A 30 3.63 23.90 -3.62
N GLY A 31 3.84 24.93 -2.79
CA GLY A 31 3.83 26.33 -3.22
C GLY A 31 5.08 26.74 -3.99
N SER A 32 5.27 28.06 -4.19
CA SER A 32 6.38 28.66 -4.94
C SER A 32 7.78 28.26 -4.41
N ASP A 33 7.89 27.83 -3.18
CA ASP A 33 9.14 27.49 -2.50
C ASP A 33 9.47 25.98 -2.53
N TYR A 34 8.70 25.18 -3.29
CA TYR A 34 8.97 23.74 -3.39
C TYR A 34 10.27 23.48 -4.17
N THR A 35 11.21 22.80 -3.54
CA THR A 35 12.46 22.35 -4.17
C THR A 35 12.28 20.95 -4.75
N PRO A 36 12.45 20.74 -6.07
CA PRO A 36 12.37 19.42 -6.67
C PRO A 36 13.35 18.43 -6.06
N VAL A 37 12.91 17.21 -5.82
CA VAL A 37 13.74 16.10 -5.36
C VAL A 37 14.14 15.26 -6.57
N LYS A 38 15.43 14.89 -6.65
CA LYS A 38 15.94 14.03 -7.73
C LYS A 38 15.36 12.62 -7.55
N VAL A 39 14.81 12.07 -8.62
CA VAL A 39 14.39 10.66 -8.67
C VAL A 39 15.64 9.81 -8.87
N GLU A 40 15.87 8.84 -7.99
CA GLU A 40 16.94 7.85 -8.13
C GLU A 40 16.46 6.67 -8.96
N ASP A 41 17.41 5.93 -9.54
CA ASP A 41 17.11 4.67 -10.22
C ASP A 41 16.72 3.61 -9.17
N LEU A 42 15.51 3.08 -9.29
CA LEU A 42 14.88 2.28 -8.25
C LEU A 42 14.51 0.88 -8.76
N ALA A 43 15.45 0.25 -9.44
CA ALA A 43 15.29 -1.15 -9.81
C ALA A 43 15.04 -2.00 -8.56
N ILE A 44 13.97 -2.79 -8.58
CA ILE A 44 13.67 -3.76 -7.53
C ILE A 44 14.76 -4.83 -7.59
N ARG A 45 15.33 -5.16 -6.42
CA ARG A 45 16.37 -6.18 -6.29
C ARG A 45 15.77 -7.43 -5.67
N LEU A 46 16.14 -8.58 -6.23
CA LEU A 46 15.70 -9.89 -5.78
C LEU A 46 16.16 -10.21 -4.36
N ALA A 47 15.27 -10.80 -3.61
CA ALA A 47 15.51 -11.30 -2.26
C ALA A 47 15.13 -12.79 -2.15
N PRO A 48 15.63 -13.52 -1.15
CA PRO A 48 15.20 -14.88 -0.87
C PRO A 48 13.67 -14.95 -0.68
N GLY A 49 13.04 -15.94 -1.34
CA GLY A 49 11.57 -16.10 -1.36
C GLY A 49 10.86 -15.40 -2.51
N ASP A 50 11.58 -14.63 -3.34
CA ASP A 50 11.03 -14.09 -4.56
C ASP A 50 10.89 -15.17 -5.63
N GLU A 51 9.89 -15.03 -6.47
CA GLU A 51 9.62 -15.93 -7.59
C GLU A 51 9.78 -15.17 -8.91
N VAL A 52 10.59 -15.71 -9.81
CA VAL A 52 10.89 -15.10 -11.11
C VAL A 52 10.58 -16.04 -12.26
N ALA A 53 9.94 -15.54 -13.28
CA ALA A 53 9.84 -16.19 -14.56
C ALA A 53 11.05 -15.83 -15.40
N ILE A 54 11.72 -16.83 -15.94
CA ILE A 54 12.87 -16.66 -16.83
C ILE A 54 12.54 -17.35 -18.15
N ILE A 55 12.55 -16.57 -19.21
CA ILE A 55 12.29 -17.05 -20.56
C ILE A 55 13.54 -16.87 -21.39
N VAL A 56 14.07 -17.97 -21.88
CA VAL A 56 15.22 -17.99 -22.80
C VAL A 56 14.72 -18.27 -24.20
N THR A 57 15.03 -17.38 -25.12
CA THR A 57 14.75 -17.56 -26.57
C THR A 57 16.05 -17.61 -27.34
N CYS A 58 16.18 -18.59 -28.20
CA CYS A 58 17.33 -18.71 -29.09
C CYS A 58 16.88 -19.10 -30.53
N LYS A 59 17.81 -19.07 -31.48
CA LYS A 59 17.52 -19.40 -32.90
C LYS A 59 17.08 -20.85 -33.08
N ASP A 60 17.52 -21.75 -32.19
CA ASP A 60 17.16 -23.18 -32.25
C ASP A 60 15.98 -23.46 -31.31
N PRO A 61 14.79 -23.82 -31.83
CA PRO A 61 13.61 -24.11 -31.01
C PRO A 61 13.82 -25.29 -30.05
N THR A 62 14.66 -26.24 -30.38
CA THR A 62 14.96 -27.43 -29.57
C THR A 62 15.68 -26.99 -28.28
N LEU A 63 16.68 -26.12 -28.42
CA LEU A 63 17.41 -25.57 -27.30
C LEU A 63 16.49 -24.65 -26.43
N THR A 64 15.63 -23.86 -27.07
CA THR A 64 14.66 -23.01 -26.35
C THR A 64 13.81 -23.84 -25.39
N SER A 65 13.36 -25.03 -25.82
CA SER A 65 12.52 -25.89 -24.98
C SER A 65 13.25 -26.51 -23.79
N LEU A 66 14.57 -26.61 -23.82
CA LEU A 66 15.39 -27.18 -22.75
C LEU A 66 15.57 -26.20 -21.58
N PHE A 67 15.59 -24.88 -21.86
CA PHE A 67 15.84 -23.85 -20.86
C PHE A 67 14.56 -23.29 -20.22
N ASN A 68 13.43 -23.46 -20.88
CA ASN A 68 12.16 -22.95 -20.39
C ASN A 68 11.42 -24.02 -19.59
N LEU A 69 10.99 -23.67 -18.39
CA LEU A 69 10.14 -24.56 -17.59
C LEU A 69 8.82 -24.82 -18.35
N PRO A 70 8.33 -26.06 -18.33
CA PRO A 70 7.06 -26.37 -18.97
C PRO A 70 5.92 -25.61 -18.31
N TYR A 71 4.96 -25.16 -19.13
CA TYR A 71 3.72 -24.60 -18.61
C TYR A 71 2.95 -25.69 -17.87
N LEU A 72 2.82 -25.59 -16.55
CA LEU A 72 1.97 -26.50 -15.79
C LEU A 72 0.53 -26.02 -15.88
N SER A 73 -0.30 -26.73 -16.63
CA SER A 73 -1.74 -26.51 -16.72
C SER A 73 -2.53 -27.24 -15.61
N GLN A 74 -1.88 -27.78 -14.58
CA GLN A 74 -2.54 -28.50 -13.52
C GLN A 74 -2.39 -27.80 -12.17
N VAL A 75 -3.48 -27.26 -11.67
CA VAL A 75 -3.66 -26.93 -10.26
C VAL A 75 -3.84 -28.26 -9.51
N ILE A 76 -2.82 -28.70 -8.79
CA ILE A 76 -2.92 -29.85 -7.89
C ILE A 76 -3.94 -29.49 -6.80
N GLY A 77 -5.11 -30.14 -6.81
CA GLY A 77 -6.10 -30.07 -5.74
C GLY A 77 -7.46 -29.42 -6.07
N GLN A 78 -7.74 -28.99 -7.31
CA GLN A 78 -9.10 -28.59 -7.69
C GLN A 78 -9.73 -29.60 -8.65
N THR A 79 -10.60 -30.45 -8.11
CA THR A 79 -11.58 -31.25 -8.88
C THR A 79 -12.73 -30.37 -9.37
N SER A 80 -12.47 -29.40 -10.21
CA SER A 80 -13.50 -28.63 -10.93
C SER A 80 -13.43 -28.95 -12.40
N LEU A 81 -14.41 -29.71 -12.87
CA LEU A 81 -14.63 -30.12 -14.26
C LEU A 81 -15.23 -29.00 -15.14
N ALA A 82 -14.84 -27.74 -14.92
CA ALA A 82 -15.24 -26.67 -15.80
C ALA A 82 -14.02 -26.22 -16.64
N PRO A 83 -14.07 -26.27 -17.98
CA PRO A 83 -13.07 -25.66 -18.83
C PRO A 83 -13.29 -24.15 -18.83
N THR A 84 -12.87 -23.47 -17.77
CA THR A 84 -12.76 -22.01 -17.77
C THR A 84 -11.39 -21.62 -18.25
N ALA A 85 -11.42 -20.86 -19.32
CA ALA A 85 -10.33 -20.22 -20.05
C ALA A 85 -8.97 -20.16 -19.35
N SER A 86 -8.02 -20.93 -19.90
CA SER A 86 -6.60 -20.58 -20.03
C SER A 86 -5.91 -19.91 -18.82
N GLY A 87 -5.77 -20.63 -17.73
CA GLY A 87 -4.75 -20.33 -16.76
C GLY A 87 -3.46 -21.06 -17.05
N GLN A 88 -2.81 -20.81 -18.20
CA GLN A 88 -1.41 -21.21 -18.38
C GLN A 88 -0.57 -20.39 -17.43
N ARG A 89 -0.19 -20.97 -16.29
CA ARG A 89 0.79 -20.36 -15.39
C ARG A 89 2.18 -20.69 -15.92
N ILE A 90 2.96 -19.65 -16.16
CA ILE A 90 4.40 -19.78 -16.34
C ILE A 90 4.95 -20.29 -15.00
N CYS A 91 5.74 -21.37 -15.02
CA CYS A 91 6.44 -21.83 -13.83
C CYS A 91 7.57 -20.84 -13.52
N GLY A 92 7.60 -20.32 -12.31
CA GLY A 92 8.67 -19.47 -11.82
C GLY A 92 9.78 -20.26 -11.13
N TYR A 93 10.94 -19.63 -11.04
CA TYR A 93 12.05 -20.09 -10.21
C TYR A 93 11.95 -19.37 -8.85
N LEU A 94 11.95 -20.16 -7.78
CA LEU A 94 11.98 -19.62 -6.42
C LEU A 94 13.44 -19.34 -6.03
N VAL A 95 13.72 -18.14 -5.55
CA VAL A 95 15.01 -17.78 -4.96
C VAL A 95 15.12 -18.46 -3.59
N ASP A 96 16.12 -19.33 -3.43
CA ASP A 96 16.34 -20.05 -2.17
C ASP A 96 16.88 -19.13 -1.05
N SER A 97 17.01 -19.67 0.17
CA SER A 97 17.51 -18.93 1.34
C SER A 97 18.97 -18.48 1.22
N GLU A 98 19.72 -19.02 0.28
CA GLU A 98 21.11 -18.68 -0.02
C GLU A 98 21.22 -17.70 -1.20
N GLY A 99 20.10 -17.31 -1.81
CA GLY A 99 20.02 -16.38 -2.92
C GLY A 99 20.23 -16.99 -4.31
N PHE A 100 20.09 -18.32 -4.43
CA PHE A 100 20.25 -19.04 -5.70
C PHE A 100 18.91 -19.47 -6.30
N ILE A 101 18.92 -19.67 -7.60
CA ILE A 101 17.91 -20.44 -8.32
C ILE A 101 18.54 -21.67 -8.93
N ASP A 102 17.76 -22.74 -9.12
CA ASP A 102 18.18 -23.95 -9.82
C ASP A 102 17.73 -23.87 -11.28
N PHE A 103 18.65 -23.44 -12.16
CA PHE A 103 18.35 -23.19 -13.56
C PHE A 103 18.67 -24.42 -14.42
N PRO A 104 17.76 -24.83 -15.34
CA PRO A 104 17.98 -26.04 -16.17
C PRO A 104 19.32 -25.99 -16.89
N VAL A 105 20.02 -27.13 -16.92
CA VAL A 105 21.32 -27.34 -17.59
C VAL A 105 22.47 -26.54 -16.97
N ALA A 106 22.24 -25.31 -16.51
CA ALA A 106 23.26 -24.45 -15.92
C ALA A 106 23.43 -24.69 -14.39
N GLY A 107 22.44 -25.30 -13.71
CA GLY A 107 22.49 -25.56 -12.28
C GLY A 107 22.26 -24.31 -11.43
N LYS A 108 22.86 -24.23 -10.27
CA LYS A 108 22.67 -23.12 -9.33
C LYS A 108 23.30 -21.83 -9.81
N ILE A 109 22.48 -20.78 -9.89
CA ILE A 109 22.89 -19.42 -10.29
C ILE A 109 22.49 -18.47 -9.16
N ARG A 110 23.42 -17.65 -8.68
CA ARG A 110 23.12 -16.64 -7.66
C ARG A 110 22.51 -15.39 -8.31
N ILE A 111 21.32 -15.02 -7.84
CA ILE A 111 20.59 -13.85 -8.37
C ILE A 111 20.14 -12.86 -7.29
N GLU A 112 20.36 -13.19 -6.02
CA GLU A 112 20.06 -12.30 -4.90
C GLU A 112 20.75 -10.93 -5.04
N GLY A 113 20.03 -9.86 -4.74
CA GLY A 113 20.54 -8.49 -4.77
C GLY A 113 20.64 -7.89 -6.17
N HIS A 114 20.30 -8.62 -7.23
CA HIS A 114 20.35 -8.16 -8.61
C HIS A 114 18.97 -7.69 -9.10
N SER A 115 18.98 -6.74 -10.05
CA SER A 115 17.78 -6.32 -10.78
C SER A 115 17.40 -7.34 -11.86
N ARG A 116 16.22 -7.18 -12.47
CA ARG A 116 15.78 -8.03 -13.60
C ARG A 116 16.78 -8.01 -14.76
N GLU A 117 17.26 -6.82 -15.08
CA GLU A 117 18.23 -6.58 -16.15
C GLU A 117 19.57 -7.25 -15.84
N GLU A 118 20.07 -7.07 -14.61
CA GLU A 118 21.30 -7.68 -14.14
C GLU A 118 21.20 -9.22 -14.17
N VAL A 119 20.08 -9.79 -13.73
CA VAL A 119 19.84 -11.25 -13.78
C VAL A 119 19.76 -11.75 -15.21
N SER A 120 19.11 -11.01 -16.10
CA SER A 120 19.08 -11.35 -17.54
C SER A 120 20.49 -11.46 -18.11
N GLU A 121 21.36 -10.50 -17.82
CA GLU A 121 22.76 -10.53 -18.28
C GLU A 121 23.60 -11.64 -17.59
N ILE A 122 23.38 -11.91 -16.31
CA ILE A 122 24.04 -13.02 -15.60
C ILE A 122 23.71 -14.35 -16.28
N ILE A 123 22.43 -14.63 -16.51
CA ILE A 123 21.99 -15.88 -17.16
C ILE A 123 22.52 -15.97 -18.58
N LYS A 124 22.44 -14.90 -19.35
CA LYS A 124 22.96 -14.83 -20.70
C LYS A 124 24.46 -15.16 -20.75
N ASN A 125 25.26 -14.54 -19.88
CA ASN A 125 26.70 -14.78 -19.79
C ASN A 125 27.00 -16.23 -19.36
N GLU A 126 26.22 -16.81 -18.46
CA GLU A 126 26.37 -18.18 -18.00
C GLU A 126 26.11 -19.18 -19.14
N LEU A 127 25.04 -18.96 -19.92
CA LEU A 127 24.72 -19.78 -21.07
C LEU A 127 25.77 -19.69 -22.19
N GLN A 128 26.34 -18.52 -22.41
CA GLN A 128 27.38 -18.29 -23.42
C GLN A 128 28.74 -18.87 -22.99
N SER A 129 29.15 -18.64 -21.74
CA SER A 129 30.45 -19.11 -21.21
C SER A 129 30.59 -20.64 -21.23
N ARG A 130 29.47 -21.34 -21.00
CA ARG A 130 29.39 -22.80 -21.07
C ARG A 130 29.16 -23.33 -22.50
N ASN A 131 29.15 -22.46 -23.52
CA ASN A 131 28.84 -22.79 -24.90
C ASN A 131 27.50 -23.54 -25.11
N LEU A 132 26.53 -23.30 -24.25
CA LEU A 132 25.21 -23.92 -24.34
C LEU A 132 24.35 -23.26 -25.42
N VAL A 133 24.44 -21.93 -25.55
CA VAL A 133 23.73 -21.13 -26.56
C VAL A 133 24.63 -20.01 -27.05
N LYS A 134 24.66 -19.78 -28.38
CA LYS A 134 25.49 -18.71 -28.96
C LYS A 134 24.93 -17.30 -28.71
N ASP A 135 23.63 -17.10 -28.93
CA ASP A 135 22.94 -15.80 -28.89
C ASP A 135 21.61 -15.93 -28.13
N PRO A 136 21.63 -16.15 -26.83
CA PRO A 136 20.38 -16.20 -26.05
C PRO A 136 19.80 -14.81 -25.84
N VAL A 137 18.48 -14.68 -26.00
CA VAL A 137 17.69 -13.56 -25.48
C VAL A 137 17.04 -14.06 -24.22
N VAL A 138 17.35 -13.42 -23.09
CA VAL A 138 16.84 -13.78 -21.78
C VAL A 138 15.90 -12.68 -21.29
N THR A 139 14.67 -13.03 -20.96
CA THR A 139 13.69 -12.14 -20.35
C THR A 139 13.42 -12.62 -18.93
N VAL A 140 13.49 -11.72 -17.97
CA VAL A 140 13.25 -11.99 -16.55
C VAL A 140 12.10 -11.14 -16.07
N GLU A 141 11.08 -11.77 -15.46
CA GLU A 141 9.93 -11.09 -14.89
C GLU A 141 9.66 -11.59 -13.48
N PHE A 142 9.34 -10.69 -12.58
CA PHE A 142 8.89 -11.05 -11.25
C PHE A 142 7.47 -11.62 -11.26
N MET A 143 7.22 -12.69 -10.51
CA MET A 143 5.91 -13.33 -10.46
C MET A 143 5.13 -13.02 -9.18
N ASN A 144 5.81 -12.80 -8.08
CA ASN A 144 5.17 -12.61 -6.77
C ASN A 144 5.37 -11.22 -6.16
N LEU A 145 5.85 -10.25 -6.97
CA LEU A 145 5.95 -8.87 -6.50
C LEU A 145 4.61 -8.36 -6.01
N GLY A 146 4.59 -7.86 -4.79
CA GLY A 146 3.36 -7.33 -4.23
C GLY A 146 3.57 -6.53 -2.97
N VAL A 147 2.66 -5.59 -2.76
CA VAL A 147 2.53 -4.75 -1.58
C VAL A 147 1.18 -5.04 -0.91
N SER A 148 1.16 -5.03 0.41
CA SER A 148 -0.08 -5.15 1.18
C SER A 148 -0.52 -3.78 1.66
N VAL A 149 -1.78 -3.42 1.42
CA VAL A 149 -2.37 -2.16 1.88
C VAL A 149 -3.55 -2.48 2.79
N MET A 150 -3.57 -1.90 3.99
CA MET A 150 -4.59 -2.15 5.00
C MET A 150 -4.98 -0.90 5.77
N GLY A 151 -6.11 -0.96 6.46
CA GLY A 151 -6.66 0.14 7.25
C GLY A 151 -7.70 0.93 6.48
N GLU A 152 -7.71 2.26 6.63
CA GLU A 152 -8.73 3.17 6.08
C GLU A 152 -8.44 3.54 4.62
N VAL A 153 -8.48 2.53 3.73
CA VAL A 153 -8.44 2.64 2.27
C VAL A 153 -9.72 2.06 1.67
N ALA A 154 -10.02 2.38 0.41
CA ALA A 154 -11.25 1.92 -0.23
C ALA A 154 -11.27 0.39 -0.40
N HIS A 155 -10.15 -0.20 -0.81
CA HIS A 155 -10.01 -1.63 -1.07
C HIS A 155 -8.75 -2.17 -0.40
N PRO A 156 -8.81 -2.55 0.90
CA PRO A 156 -7.66 -3.18 1.55
C PRO A 156 -7.38 -4.55 0.93
N GLY A 157 -6.09 -4.87 0.75
CA GLY A 157 -5.69 -6.14 0.15
C GLY A 157 -4.20 -6.19 -0.20
N ARG A 158 -3.81 -7.27 -0.87
CA ARG A 158 -2.48 -7.38 -1.49
C ARG A 158 -2.59 -7.07 -2.98
N PHE A 159 -1.76 -6.17 -3.45
CA PHE A 159 -1.72 -5.71 -4.84
C PHE A 159 -0.43 -6.16 -5.49
N ALA A 160 -0.54 -6.71 -6.70
CA ALA A 160 0.62 -7.04 -7.51
C ALA A 160 1.27 -5.76 -8.06
N LEU A 161 2.60 -5.72 -8.06
CA LEU A 161 3.38 -4.64 -8.63
C LEU A 161 3.78 -5.00 -10.05
N GLY A 162 3.25 -4.28 -11.04
CA GLY A 162 3.49 -4.56 -12.46
C GLY A 162 4.78 -3.93 -13.00
N GLN A 163 5.43 -3.05 -12.26
CA GLN A 163 6.61 -2.31 -12.69
C GLN A 163 7.49 -1.91 -11.51
N ASP A 164 8.73 -1.56 -11.82
CA ASP A 164 9.69 -1.03 -10.85
C ASP A 164 9.43 0.44 -10.54
N GLY A 165 9.96 0.93 -9.42
CA GLY A 165 9.91 2.33 -9.06
C GLY A 165 8.55 2.84 -8.60
N LEU A 166 7.59 1.95 -8.29
CA LEU A 166 6.31 2.35 -7.73
C LEU A 166 6.47 3.01 -6.37
N THR A 167 5.66 4.01 -6.14
CA THR A 167 5.66 4.81 -4.91
C THR A 167 4.55 4.36 -3.95
N VAL A 168 4.62 4.82 -2.71
CA VAL A 168 3.51 4.66 -1.74
C VAL A 168 2.20 5.24 -2.29
N LEU A 169 2.27 6.34 -3.06
CA LEU A 169 1.08 6.95 -3.67
C LEU A 169 0.45 6.04 -4.72
N ASP A 170 1.29 5.36 -5.53
CA ASP A 170 0.80 4.38 -6.51
C ASP A 170 0.13 3.19 -5.82
N ALA A 171 0.72 2.67 -4.74
CA ALA A 171 0.12 1.58 -3.96
C ALA A 171 -1.22 1.99 -3.33
N LEU A 172 -1.32 3.21 -2.82
CA LEU A 172 -2.58 3.75 -2.29
C LEU A 172 -3.61 3.97 -3.40
N ALA A 173 -3.19 4.42 -4.59
CA ALA A 173 -4.07 4.53 -5.75
C ALA A 173 -4.60 3.16 -6.20
N LEU A 174 -3.77 2.09 -6.20
CA LEU A 174 -4.21 0.72 -6.46
C LEU A 174 -5.25 0.25 -5.43
N ALA A 175 -5.12 0.67 -4.18
CA ALA A 175 -6.10 0.40 -3.12
C ALA A 175 -7.36 1.28 -3.18
N GLY A 176 -7.50 2.13 -4.22
CA GLY A 176 -8.65 3.03 -4.42
C GLY A 176 -8.62 4.28 -3.53
N ASP A 177 -7.43 4.68 -3.10
CA ASP A 177 -7.16 5.83 -2.23
C ASP A 177 -7.62 5.63 -0.76
N LEU A 178 -7.22 6.58 0.09
CA LEU A 178 -7.65 6.65 1.48
C LEU A 178 -9.12 7.05 1.56
N THR A 179 -9.86 6.41 2.48
CA THR A 179 -11.22 6.87 2.81
C THR A 179 -11.17 8.29 3.39
N ILE A 180 -12.31 8.95 3.47
CA ILE A 180 -12.43 10.27 4.11
C ILE A 180 -12.04 10.24 5.59
N THR A 181 -12.11 9.06 6.20
CA THR A 181 -11.74 8.81 7.60
C THR A 181 -10.30 8.37 7.79
N GLY A 182 -9.56 8.13 6.71
CA GLY A 182 -8.15 7.79 6.74
C GLY A 182 -7.26 8.98 7.07
N ARG A 183 -6.27 8.78 7.92
CA ARG A 183 -5.30 9.80 8.31
C ARG A 183 -4.18 9.89 7.28
N ARG A 184 -4.12 11.02 6.58
CA ARG A 184 -3.08 11.33 5.59
C ARG A 184 -1.77 11.80 6.23
N ASP A 185 -1.85 12.27 7.45
CA ASP A 185 -0.71 12.76 8.24
C ASP A 185 0.03 11.64 8.99
N ASN A 186 -0.47 10.39 8.95
CA ASN A 186 0.11 9.26 9.68
C ASN A 186 -0.09 7.94 8.92
N VAL A 187 0.50 7.84 7.75
CA VAL A 187 0.57 6.58 7.00
C VAL A 187 1.85 5.86 7.38
N ARG A 188 1.75 4.59 7.74
CA ARG A 188 2.88 3.77 8.18
C ARG A 188 3.21 2.74 7.11
N LEU A 189 4.49 2.63 6.80
CA LEU A 189 5.02 1.54 5.98
C LEU A 189 5.89 0.64 6.87
N VAL A 190 5.58 -0.64 6.86
CA VAL A 190 6.40 -1.67 7.53
C VAL A 190 7.19 -2.41 6.48
N ARG A 191 8.51 -2.42 6.64
CA ARG A 191 9.47 -3.06 5.73
C ARG A 191 10.40 -3.97 6.52
N GLU A 192 10.65 -5.14 6.00
CA GLU A 192 11.66 -6.04 6.54
C GLU A 192 12.98 -5.83 5.79
N GLU A 193 14.03 -5.49 6.52
CA GLU A 193 15.38 -5.27 6.00
C GLU A 193 16.37 -6.01 6.87
N ASN A 194 17.14 -6.92 6.28
CA ASN A 194 18.14 -7.74 7.00
C ASN A 194 17.58 -8.48 8.23
N GLY A 195 16.36 -9.00 8.13
CA GLY A 195 15.68 -9.70 9.23
C GLY A 195 15.14 -8.80 10.35
N VAL A 196 15.19 -7.47 10.16
CA VAL A 196 14.63 -6.47 11.09
C VAL A 196 13.43 -5.77 10.45
N ARG A 197 12.33 -5.66 11.20
CA ARG A 197 11.14 -4.93 10.74
C ARG A 197 11.22 -3.49 11.15
N ASN A 198 11.37 -2.61 10.17
CA ASN A 198 11.37 -1.17 10.31
C ASN A 198 9.99 -0.59 10.04
N VAL A 199 9.60 0.42 10.81
CA VAL A 199 8.34 1.14 10.62
C VAL A 199 8.65 2.58 10.24
N TYR A 200 8.25 2.98 9.06
CA TYR A 200 8.39 4.33 8.54
C TYR A 200 7.04 5.04 8.62
N THR A 201 7.03 6.23 9.22
CA THR A 201 5.83 7.07 9.27
C THR A 201 5.95 8.18 8.24
N MET A 202 4.91 8.36 7.43
CA MET A 202 4.86 9.33 6.36
C MET A 202 3.67 10.25 6.52
N ASP A 203 3.88 11.53 6.25
CA ASP A 203 2.84 12.55 6.16
C ASP A 203 2.59 12.88 4.69
N LEU A 204 1.49 12.37 4.16
CA LEU A 204 1.11 12.59 2.75
C LEU A 204 0.66 14.02 2.48
N THR A 205 0.41 14.82 3.51
CA THR A 205 0.03 16.23 3.38
C THR A 205 1.23 17.13 3.07
N LYS A 206 2.46 16.61 3.25
CA LYS A 206 3.72 17.35 3.08
C LYS A 206 4.62 16.70 2.03
N ALA A 207 4.63 17.25 0.83
CA ALA A 207 5.43 16.75 -0.28
C ALA A 207 6.93 16.72 0.02
N ALA A 208 7.45 17.78 0.64
CA ALA A 208 8.87 17.90 0.95
C ALA A 208 9.40 16.81 1.90
N GLN A 209 8.58 16.33 2.85
CA GLN A 209 8.91 15.22 3.74
C GLN A 209 8.69 13.87 3.06
N LEU A 210 7.57 13.74 2.34
CA LEU A 210 7.16 12.51 1.68
C LEU A 210 8.22 12.04 0.67
N PHE A 211 8.65 12.91 -0.23
CA PHE A 211 9.60 12.56 -1.30
C PHE A 211 11.04 12.33 -0.80
N LYS A 212 11.38 12.79 0.41
CA LYS A 212 12.66 12.50 1.07
C LYS A 212 12.63 11.24 1.94
N SER A 213 11.46 10.64 2.12
CA SER A 213 11.33 9.43 2.93
C SER A 213 12.04 8.25 2.26
N PRO A 214 12.86 7.46 2.98
CA PRO A 214 13.45 6.23 2.45
C PRO A 214 12.40 5.17 2.12
N ALA A 215 11.17 5.36 2.59
CA ALA A 215 10.04 4.49 2.34
C ALA A 215 9.08 5.02 1.26
N PHE A 216 9.43 6.12 0.57
CA PHE A 216 8.60 6.68 -0.49
C PHE A 216 8.41 5.70 -1.65
N TYR A 217 9.49 5.01 -2.03
CA TYR A 217 9.44 3.94 -3.01
C TYR A 217 9.18 2.60 -2.32
N ILE A 218 8.19 1.90 -2.80
CA ILE A 218 7.79 0.60 -2.24
C ILE A 218 8.73 -0.50 -2.72
N ARG A 219 8.91 -1.51 -1.86
CA ARG A 219 9.65 -2.73 -2.15
C ARG A 219 8.74 -3.95 -2.01
N GLN A 220 9.25 -5.08 -2.45
CA GLN A 220 8.59 -6.38 -2.29
C GLN A 220 8.21 -6.62 -0.83
N ASN A 221 6.98 -7.11 -0.62
CA ASN A 221 6.41 -7.45 0.69
C ASN A 221 6.24 -6.29 1.68
N ASP A 222 6.39 -5.03 1.24
CA ASP A 222 6.03 -3.89 2.09
C ASP A 222 4.55 -3.97 2.52
N LEU A 223 4.30 -3.50 3.74
CA LEU A 223 2.94 -3.37 4.25
C LEU A 223 2.66 -1.91 4.57
N ILE A 224 1.66 -1.35 3.91
CA ILE A 224 1.18 0.02 4.12
C ILE A 224 -0.05 -0.04 5.02
N TYR A 225 -0.01 0.69 6.12
CA TYR A 225 -1.13 0.81 7.05
C TYR A 225 -1.60 2.26 7.15
N VAL A 226 -2.89 2.46 6.85
CA VAL A 226 -3.56 3.75 6.99
C VAL A 226 -4.38 3.76 8.26
N GLU A 227 -4.03 4.63 9.20
CA GLU A 227 -4.70 4.76 10.48
C GLU A 227 -6.06 5.46 10.33
N PRO A 228 -7.12 4.99 11.01
CA PRO A 228 -8.40 5.70 11.07
C PRO A 228 -8.27 7.00 11.87
N ASN A 229 -9.05 8.01 11.52
CA ASN A 229 -9.15 9.22 12.32
C ASN A 229 -9.89 8.96 13.65
N ALA A 230 -9.79 9.90 14.59
CA ALA A 230 -10.40 9.76 15.92
C ALA A 230 -11.93 9.59 15.88
N MET A 231 -12.60 10.12 14.87
CA MET A 231 -14.05 9.94 14.71
C MET A 231 -14.40 8.50 14.36
N ARG A 232 -13.66 7.90 13.42
CA ARG A 232 -13.83 6.52 12.99
C ARG A 232 -13.43 5.55 14.11
N ALA A 233 -12.32 5.81 14.80
CA ALA A 233 -11.85 4.99 15.91
C ALA A 233 -12.88 4.93 17.06
N ARG A 234 -13.54 6.07 17.38
CA ARG A 234 -14.62 6.10 18.40
C ARG A 234 -15.85 5.30 18.01
N GLN A 235 -16.14 5.08 16.72
CA GLN A 235 -17.26 4.25 16.28
C GLN A 235 -17.13 2.79 16.75
N ALA A 236 -15.92 2.34 17.09
CA ALA A 236 -15.69 1.01 17.68
C ALA A 236 -16.19 0.88 19.12
N THR A 237 -16.59 1.98 19.79
CA THR A 237 -17.09 1.99 21.16
C THR A 237 -18.62 2.13 21.19
N ILE A 238 -19.26 1.58 22.25
CA ILE A 238 -20.73 1.57 22.41
C ILE A 238 -21.33 2.99 22.34
N ASN A 239 -20.67 3.98 22.94
CA ASN A 239 -21.14 5.37 22.95
C ASN A 239 -20.54 6.21 21.80
N GLY A 240 -19.56 5.70 21.10
CA GLY A 240 -18.96 6.26 19.89
C GLY A 240 -18.87 7.78 19.87
N ASN A 241 -19.52 8.37 18.87
CA ASN A 241 -19.58 9.82 18.69
C ASN A 241 -20.84 10.46 19.30
N ASN A 242 -21.65 9.73 20.08
CA ASN A 242 -22.92 10.24 20.61
C ASN A 242 -22.75 11.54 21.42
N LEU A 243 -21.74 11.60 22.29
CA LEU A 243 -21.43 12.80 23.07
C LEU A 243 -21.03 14.01 22.21
N LEU A 244 -20.61 13.81 20.98
CA LEU A 244 -20.24 14.86 20.03
C LEU A 244 -21.37 15.18 19.04
N SER A 245 -22.48 14.45 19.12
CA SER A 245 -23.60 14.62 18.20
C SER A 245 -24.55 15.73 18.66
N ALA A 246 -25.02 16.55 17.70
CA ALA A 246 -26.04 17.58 18.01
C ALA A 246 -27.33 16.99 18.61
N PRO A 247 -27.88 15.85 18.15
CA PRO A 247 -29.07 15.24 18.74
C PRO A 247 -28.94 14.93 20.25
N PHE A 248 -27.75 14.49 20.69
CA PHE A 248 -27.52 14.22 22.12
C PHE A 248 -27.67 15.49 22.95
N TRP A 249 -27.03 16.60 22.54
CA TRP A 249 -27.10 17.87 23.26
C TRP A 249 -28.49 18.51 23.21
N ILE A 250 -29.21 18.34 22.11
CA ILE A 250 -30.61 18.76 21.99
C ILE A 250 -31.47 18.00 22.99
N SER A 251 -31.28 16.68 23.11
CA SER A 251 -32.03 15.87 24.10
C SER A 251 -31.72 16.26 25.52
N VAL A 252 -30.46 16.53 25.86
CA VAL A 252 -30.05 17.00 27.19
C VAL A 252 -30.65 18.38 27.50
N ALA A 253 -30.60 19.29 26.53
CA ALA A 253 -31.20 20.63 26.71
C ALA A 253 -32.72 20.57 26.88
N SER A 254 -33.39 19.71 26.09
CA SER A 254 -34.84 19.50 26.22
C SER A 254 -35.23 18.93 27.57
N LEU A 255 -34.48 17.93 28.05
CA LEU A 255 -34.69 17.36 29.39
C LEU A 255 -34.50 18.43 30.49
N ALA A 256 -33.43 19.21 30.41
CA ALA A 256 -33.18 20.30 31.37
C ALA A 256 -34.30 21.34 31.36
N ALA A 257 -34.79 21.75 30.18
CA ALA A 257 -35.90 22.66 30.04
C ALA A 257 -37.19 22.11 30.68
N THR A 258 -37.49 20.83 30.43
CA THR A 258 -38.66 20.17 31.02
C THR A 258 -38.60 20.12 32.55
N ILE A 259 -37.46 19.77 33.13
CA ILE A 259 -37.23 19.76 34.57
C ILE A 259 -37.39 21.16 35.14
N THR A 260 -36.86 22.19 34.48
CA THR A 260 -36.97 23.59 34.93
C THR A 260 -38.42 24.05 34.97
N VAL A 261 -39.22 23.74 33.96
CA VAL A 261 -40.65 24.07 33.91
C VAL A 261 -41.41 23.32 35.01
N MET A 262 -41.09 22.05 35.23
CA MET A 262 -41.71 21.24 36.28
C MET A 262 -41.43 21.82 37.67
N VAL A 263 -40.18 22.15 37.96
CA VAL A 263 -39.79 22.78 39.26
C VAL A 263 -40.44 24.15 39.43
N ALA A 264 -40.47 25.00 38.41
CA ALA A 264 -41.12 26.30 38.46
C ALA A 264 -42.61 26.20 38.75
N ASN A 265 -43.30 25.20 38.21
CA ASN A 265 -44.71 24.94 38.46
C ASN A 265 -44.98 24.41 39.90
N LEU A 266 -44.01 23.63 40.43
CA LEU A 266 -44.10 23.16 41.83
C LEU A 266 -43.88 24.27 42.87
N VAL A 267 -42.98 25.19 42.59
CA VAL A 267 -42.67 26.34 43.51
C VAL A 267 -43.72 27.42 43.39
N ARG A 268 -44.51 27.47 42.33
CA ARG A 268 -45.59 28.41 42.10
C ARG A 268 -46.93 28.02 42.81
N LYS A 269 -47.03 26.78 43.28
CA LYS A 269 -48.13 26.30 44.10
C LYS A 269 -47.85 26.51 45.61
#